data_28bd8b8fa958b2858df66fc559aa6cf9
#
_entry.id   28bd8b8fa958b2858df66fc559aa6cf9
#
_cell.length_a   1.000
_cell.length_b   1.000
_cell.length_c   1.000
_cell.angle_alpha   90.00
_cell.angle_beta   90.00
_cell.angle_gamma   90.00
#
_symmetry.space_group_name_H-M   'P 1'
#
loop_
_entity.id
_entity.type
_entity.pdbx_description
1 polymer ?
#
loop_
_entity_poly.entity_id
_entity_poly.type
_entity_poly.pdbx_seq_one_letter_code
_entity_poly.pdbx_strand_id
1 'polypeptide(L)'
;MSDLYNLKPSGIMVYSTVWCPDCKRAKQFFGEQRVAYTNVDIEQDKKAMAFVEKINNGMRIIPTIIFPDGEILVEPTNAQLAEKLGLTTKAQYKYYDVIVIGSGPAGLTAALYLAREGKKTLVIEKSGIGGQAGITQVIENFPGFDEGISGAEFAERLGRQARKFGVEILQAQEAKDITRKEQYLCVETSGGESYGGMAVLLATGASYRRLGIPGEDDLIGINVHFCATCDGAFYKGKKVLVIGGGNSGFEEGIFLTTFAKQVDIVEFLPEVKASQILREKVAFMENMKVTVNHAVKEFRGKNELEAIVVEDRATGEIKEWKYDGVFVFIGLTPNSGLLKDKANLDKWGFIETKAMQSTMEGVFAAGDVRADSTKQAASAAGEGASAAIAIREYLNRIGG
;
A
#
# COMPACT_ATOMS: atom_id res chain seq x y z
N MET A 1 -4.73 -12.21 -32.46
CA MET A 1 -6.03 -12.63 -31.89
C MET A 1 -6.15 -11.92 -30.54
N SER A 2 -7.32 -11.41 -30.21
CA SER A 2 -7.51 -10.71 -28.92
C SER A 2 -7.39 -11.72 -27.80
N ASP A 3 -6.63 -11.42 -26.76
CA ASP A 3 -6.45 -12.24 -25.54
C ASP A 3 -7.77 -12.49 -24.79
N LEU A 4 -8.81 -11.69 -25.09
CA LEU A 4 -10.10 -11.66 -24.41
C LEU A 4 -10.88 -12.98 -24.39
N TYR A 5 -10.55 -13.96 -25.25
CA TYR A 5 -11.25 -15.24 -25.34
C TYR A 5 -10.26 -16.39 -25.53
N ASN A 6 -9.04 -16.21 -24.99
CA ASN A 6 -7.96 -17.15 -25.12
C ASN A 6 -7.80 -17.95 -23.81
N LEU A 7 -7.69 -19.28 -23.92
CA LEU A 7 -7.39 -20.14 -22.78
C LEU A 7 -5.91 -20.08 -22.36
N LYS A 8 -5.05 -19.44 -23.16
CA LYS A 8 -3.64 -19.15 -22.83
C LYS A 8 -3.37 -17.68 -23.22
N PRO A 9 -3.88 -16.71 -22.47
CA PRO A 9 -3.65 -15.29 -22.74
C PRO A 9 -2.20 -14.91 -22.44
N SER A 10 -1.75 -13.77 -22.95
CA SER A 10 -0.41 -13.23 -22.66
C SER A 10 -0.25 -12.70 -21.24
N GLY A 11 -1.37 -12.39 -20.56
CA GLY A 11 -1.45 -11.92 -19.18
C GLY A 11 -2.64 -12.54 -18.44
N ILE A 12 -2.76 -12.27 -17.15
CA ILE A 12 -3.88 -12.78 -16.33
C ILE A 12 -5.17 -12.09 -16.76
N MET A 13 -6.19 -12.88 -17.07
CA MET A 13 -7.53 -12.42 -17.42
C MET A 13 -8.51 -12.71 -16.28
N VAL A 14 -9.21 -11.67 -15.81
CA VAL A 14 -10.22 -11.79 -14.73
C VAL A 14 -11.59 -11.46 -15.29
N TYR A 15 -12.42 -12.48 -15.45
CA TYR A 15 -13.82 -12.33 -15.84
C TYR A 15 -14.67 -12.11 -14.58
N SER A 16 -15.34 -10.97 -14.51
CA SER A 16 -15.98 -10.49 -13.29
C SER A 16 -17.21 -9.65 -13.56
N THR A 17 -17.90 -9.24 -12.50
CA THR A 17 -18.91 -8.16 -12.52
C THR A 17 -18.61 -7.16 -11.41
N VAL A 18 -19.21 -5.97 -11.48
CA VAL A 18 -18.98 -4.90 -10.48
C VAL A 18 -19.59 -5.17 -9.12
N TRP A 19 -20.69 -5.94 -9.07
CA TRP A 19 -21.44 -6.24 -7.85
C TRP A 19 -20.95 -7.48 -7.08
N CYS A 20 -20.15 -8.35 -7.72
CA CYS A 20 -19.72 -9.64 -7.14
C CYS A 20 -18.68 -9.46 -6.02
N PRO A 21 -18.96 -9.90 -4.79
CA PRO A 21 -18.02 -9.77 -3.66
C PRO A 21 -16.72 -10.54 -3.85
N ASP A 22 -16.79 -11.78 -4.37
CA ASP A 22 -15.61 -12.61 -4.63
C ASP A 22 -14.72 -12.03 -5.74
N CYS A 23 -15.35 -11.39 -6.74
CA CYS A 23 -14.62 -10.65 -7.77
C CYS A 23 -13.88 -9.44 -7.18
N LYS A 24 -14.53 -8.68 -6.29
CA LYS A 24 -13.90 -7.57 -5.58
C LYS A 24 -12.72 -8.07 -4.74
N ARG A 25 -12.88 -9.14 -3.98
CA ARG A 25 -11.83 -9.76 -3.16
C ARG A 25 -10.64 -10.22 -4.01
N ALA A 26 -10.87 -10.92 -5.12
CA ALA A 26 -9.80 -11.38 -6.01
C ALA A 26 -9.04 -10.21 -6.66
N LYS A 27 -9.76 -9.19 -7.15
CA LYS A 27 -9.15 -7.97 -7.71
C LYS A 27 -8.36 -7.18 -6.66
N GLN A 28 -8.87 -7.07 -5.44
CA GLN A 28 -8.16 -6.46 -4.33
C GLN A 28 -6.87 -7.23 -4.03
N PHE A 29 -6.92 -8.57 -3.98
CA PHE A 29 -5.73 -9.41 -3.76
C PHE A 29 -4.66 -9.15 -4.83
N PHE A 30 -5.02 -9.14 -6.12
CA PHE A 30 -4.07 -8.82 -7.20
C PHE A 30 -3.49 -7.41 -7.04
N GLY A 31 -4.32 -6.42 -6.71
CA GLY A 31 -3.86 -5.06 -6.44
C GLY A 31 -2.89 -4.99 -5.26
N GLU A 32 -3.21 -5.63 -4.14
CA GLU A 32 -2.36 -5.70 -2.96
C GLU A 32 -1.03 -6.40 -3.25
N GLN A 33 -1.04 -7.48 -4.05
CA GLN A 33 0.17 -8.21 -4.44
C GLN A 33 0.87 -7.59 -5.66
N ARG A 34 0.35 -6.48 -6.21
CA ARG A 34 0.89 -5.76 -7.39
C ARG A 34 1.00 -6.62 -8.63
N VAL A 35 0.06 -7.53 -8.80
CA VAL A 35 -0.03 -8.42 -9.95
C VAL A 35 -0.90 -7.76 -11.00
N ALA A 36 -0.33 -7.50 -12.18
CA ALA A 36 -1.06 -6.96 -13.31
C ALA A 36 -2.06 -7.96 -13.86
N TYR A 37 -3.28 -7.52 -14.17
CA TYR A 37 -4.32 -8.32 -14.79
C TYR A 37 -5.20 -7.47 -15.71
N THR A 38 -5.90 -8.11 -16.63
CA THR A 38 -6.94 -7.49 -17.45
C THR A 38 -8.31 -7.89 -16.90
N ASN A 39 -9.11 -6.91 -16.49
CA ASN A 39 -10.49 -7.15 -16.07
C ASN A 39 -11.45 -7.14 -17.26
N VAL A 40 -12.31 -8.14 -17.33
CA VAL A 40 -13.38 -8.25 -18.34
C VAL A 40 -14.72 -8.31 -17.62
N ASP A 41 -15.54 -7.28 -17.81
CA ASP A 41 -16.90 -7.26 -17.28
C ASP A 41 -17.82 -8.08 -18.19
N ILE A 42 -18.25 -9.23 -17.72
CA ILE A 42 -19.08 -10.15 -18.52
C ILE A 42 -20.52 -9.67 -18.72
N GLU A 43 -20.98 -8.67 -17.99
CA GLU A 43 -22.30 -8.06 -18.24
C GLU A 43 -22.27 -7.06 -19.41
N GLN A 44 -21.10 -6.42 -19.61
CA GLN A 44 -20.91 -5.50 -20.72
C GLN A 44 -20.45 -6.21 -22.02
N ASP A 45 -19.88 -7.42 -21.90
CA ASP A 45 -19.40 -8.21 -23.04
C ASP A 45 -20.11 -9.57 -23.13
N LYS A 46 -21.14 -9.65 -23.99
CA LYS A 46 -21.90 -10.88 -24.21
C LYS A 46 -21.05 -12.06 -24.73
N LYS A 47 -19.94 -11.80 -25.42
CA LYS A 47 -19.03 -12.84 -25.89
C LYS A 47 -18.19 -13.36 -24.73
N ALA A 48 -17.76 -12.49 -23.84
CA ALA A 48 -17.06 -12.89 -22.62
C ALA A 48 -17.99 -13.71 -21.70
N MET A 49 -19.25 -13.34 -21.59
CA MET A 49 -20.25 -14.13 -20.84
C MET A 49 -20.38 -15.54 -21.42
N ALA A 50 -20.62 -15.66 -22.73
CA ALA A 50 -20.75 -16.97 -23.40
C ALA A 50 -19.44 -17.78 -23.30
N PHE A 51 -18.28 -17.13 -23.32
CA PHE A 51 -16.99 -17.78 -23.11
C PHE A 51 -16.85 -18.34 -21.69
N VAL A 52 -17.21 -17.56 -20.65
CA VAL A 52 -17.22 -18.01 -19.25
C VAL A 52 -18.18 -19.19 -19.06
N GLU A 53 -19.41 -19.12 -19.59
CA GLU A 53 -20.36 -20.23 -19.54
C GLU A 53 -19.80 -21.49 -20.20
N LYS A 54 -19.17 -21.36 -21.35
CA LYS A 54 -18.56 -22.50 -22.08
C LYS A 54 -17.48 -23.22 -21.26
N ILE A 55 -16.60 -22.47 -20.57
CA ILE A 55 -15.49 -23.07 -19.80
C ILE A 55 -15.97 -23.58 -18.44
N ASN A 56 -17.09 -23.11 -17.93
CA ASN A 56 -17.72 -23.55 -16.68
C ASN A 56 -18.91 -24.50 -16.87
N ASN A 57 -18.88 -25.31 -17.93
CA ASN A 57 -19.90 -26.34 -18.20
C ASN A 57 -21.35 -25.78 -18.28
N GLY A 58 -21.51 -24.62 -18.91
CA GLY A 58 -22.79 -23.92 -19.06
C GLY A 58 -23.17 -23.04 -17.87
N MET A 59 -22.36 -22.96 -16.85
CA MET A 59 -22.63 -22.16 -15.65
C MET A 59 -21.92 -20.79 -15.72
N ARG A 60 -22.63 -19.75 -15.29
CA ARG A 60 -22.10 -18.39 -15.18
C ARG A 60 -21.44 -18.19 -13.82
N ILE A 61 -20.21 -18.69 -13.63
CA ILE A 61 -19.48 -18.59 -12.38
C ILE A 61 -18.40 -17.50 -12.47
N ILE A 62 -18.34 -16.62 -11.49
CA ILE A 62 -17.39 -15.49 -11.40
C ILE A 62 -16.90 -15.28 -9.96
N PRO A 63 -15.63 -14.85 -9.77
CA PRO A 63 -14.63 -14.62 -10.80
C PRO A 63 -14.16 -15.93 -11.45
N THR A 64 -14.04 -15.92 -12.78
CA THR A 64 -13.27 -16.93 -13.52
C THR A 64 -11.96 -16.28 -13.95
N ILE A 65 -10.84 -16.86 -13.57
CA ILE A 65 -9.50 -16.27 -13.77
C ILE A 65 -8.67 -17.22 -14.63
N ILE A 66 -8.16 -16.71 -15.75
CA ILE A 66 -7.32 -17.48 -16.67
C ILE A 66 -5.90 -16.94 -16.63
N PHE A 67 -4.95 -17.83 -16.37
CA PHE A 67 -3.53 -17.53 -16.29
C PHE A 67 -2.82 -17.80 -17.63
N PRO A 68 -1.63 -17.18 -17.87
CA PRO A 68 -0.87 -17.35 -19.12
C PRO A 68 -0.50 -18.80 -19.45
N ASP A 69 -0.31 -19.64 -18.44
CA ASP A 69 -0.02 -21.08 -18.61
C ASP A 69 -1.27 -21.91 -18.98
N GLY A 70 -2.44 -21.29 -18.97
CA GLY A 70 -3.73 -21.92 -19.32
C GLY A 70 -4.46 -22.51 -18.11
N GLU A 71 -3.95 -22.38 -16.90
CA GLU A 71 -4.70 -22.76 -15.70
C GLU A 71 -5.86 -21.80 -15.46
N ILE A 72 -6.99 -22.35 -15.06
CA ILE A 72 -8.24 -21.63 -14.80
C ILE A 72 -8.60 -21.82 -13.33
N LEU A 73 -8.73 -20.73 -12.61
CA LEU A 73 -9.27 -20.72 -11.26
C LEU A 73 -10.68 -20.11 -11.25
N VAL A 74 -11.62 -20.79 -10.61
CA VAL A 74 -13.02 -20.39 -10.50
C VAL A 74 -13.32 -20.11 -9.04
N GLU A 75 -13.80 -18.92 -8.73
CA GLU A 75 -14.04 -18.43 -7.36
C GLU A 75 -12.87 -18.72 -6.39
N PRO A 76 -11.60 -18.49 -6.79
CA PRO A 76 -10.48 -18.88 -5.96
C PRO A 76 -10.41 -18.10 -4.66
N THR A 77 -10.02 -18.77 -3.59
CA THR A 77 -9.63 -18.11 -2.33
C THR A 77 -8.31 -17.35 -2.50
N ASN A 78 -7.98 -16.42 -1.59
CA ASN A 78 -6.69 -15.73 -1.60
C ASN A 78 -5.51 -16.70 -1.42
N ALA A 79 -5.70 -17.81 -0.70
CA ALA A 79 -4.68 -18.85 -0.55
C ALA A 79 -4.36 -19.55 -1.89
N GLN A 80 -5.39 -19.90 -2.67
CA GLN A 80 -5.22 -20.49 -4.01
C GLN A 80 -4.57 -19.49 -4.98
N LEU A 81 -4.94 -18.20 -4.92
CA LEU A 81 -4.28 -17.16 -5.71
C LEU A 81 -2.82 -17.00 -5.31
N ALA A 82 -2.50 -17.01 -4.01
CA ALA A 82 -1.13 -16.93 -3.53
C ALA A 82 -0.28 -18.13 -3.99
N GLU A 83 -0.82 -19.33 -3.89
CA GLU A 83 -0.17 -20.56 -4.38
C GLU A 83 0.09 -20.49 -5.89
N LYS A 84 -0.92 -20.10 -6.67
CA LYS A 84 -0.80 -19.96 -8.12
C LYS A 84 0.24 -18.92 -8.54
N LEU A 85 0.40 -17.87 -7.77
CA LEU A 85 1.42 -16.83 -8.00
C LEU A 85 2.80 -17.19 -7.43
N GLY A 86 2.95 -18.38 -6.83
CA GLY A 86 4.21 -18.81 -6.23
C GLY A 86 4.63 -18.00 -5.01
N LEU A 87 3.68 -17.38 -4.29
CA LEU A 87 3.99 -16.60 -3.11
C LEU A 87 4.31 -17.50 -1.92
N THR A 88 5.37 -17.17 -1.18
CA THR A 88 5.73 -17.88 0.04
C THR A 88 4.82 -17.46 1.17
N THR A 89 3.87 -18.32 1.55
CA THR A 89 2.85 -18.03 2.58
C THR A 89 3.13 -18.74 3.92
N LYS A 90 4.07 -19.68 3.95
CA LYS A 90 4.48 -20.41 5.15
C LYS A 90 5.99 -20.38 5.30
N ALA A 91 6.46 -20.17 6.53
CA ALA A 91 7.87 -20.14 6.84
C ALA A 91 8.45 -21.53 7.08
N GLN A 92 9.76 -21.69 6.83
CA GLN A 92 10.47 -22.96 7.01
C GLN A 92 10.60 -23.36 8.48
N TYR A 93 10.72 -22.36 9.37
CA TYR A 93 10.92 -22.59 10.79
C TYR A 93 9.78 -22.01 11.62
N LYS A 94 9.62 -22.51 12.83
CA LYS A 94 8.67 -21.97 13.81
C LYS A 94 9.32 -20.90 14.71
N TYR A 95 10.65 -20.86 14.80
CA TYR A 95 11.40 -19.93 15.65
C TYR A 95 12.50 -19.24 14.89
N TYR A 96 12.61 -17.94 15.11
CA TYR A 96 13.58 -17.03 14.52
C TYR A 96 14.24 -16.18 15.62
N ASP A 97 15.43 -15.64 15.34
CA ASP A 97 16.01 -14.63 16.23
C ASP A 97 15.20 -13.36 16.20
N VAL A 98 14.76 -12.94 14.98
CA VAL A 98 13.99 -11.73 14.76
C VAL A 98 12.86 -11.94 13.78
N ILE A 99 11.69 -11.42 14.13
CA ILE A 99 10.54 -11.30 13.20
C ILE A 99 10.37 -9.83 12.86
N VAL A 100 10.35 -9.51 11.56
CA VAL A 100 10.09 -8.17 11.02
C VAL A 100 8.70 -8.15 10.42
N ILE A 101 7.86 -7.21 10.82
CA ILE A 101 6.49 -7.05 10.30
C ILE A 101 6.48 -5.84 9.37
N GLY A 102 6.31 -6.11 8.08
CA GLY A 102 6.36 -5.14 6.98
C GLY A 102 7.67 -5.19 6.20
N SER A 103 7.55 -5.19 4.87
CA SER A 103 8.66 -5.29 3.91
C SER A 103 8.94 -3.97 3.17
N GLY A 104 8.61 -2.83 3.78
CA GLY A 104 9.03 -1.52 3.30
C GLY A 104 10.54 -1.28 3.45
N PRO A 105 11.06 -0.09 3.08
CA PRO A 105 12.48 0.23 3.19
C PRO A 105 13.05 0.01 4.59
N ALA A 106 12.31 0.35 5.65
CA ALA A 106 12.73 0.12 7.03
C ALA A 106 12.87 -1.37 7.36
N GLY A 107 11.84 -2.17 7.06
CA GLY A 107 11.82 -3.60 7.38
C GLY A 107 12.87 -4.39 6.62
N LEU A 108 12.97 -4.18 5.30
CA LEU A 108 13.96 -4.90 4.47
C LEU A 108 15.39 -4.50 4.80
N THR A 109 15.65 -3.22 5.13
CA THR A 109 16.98 -2.79 5.56
C THR A 109 17.33 -3.42 6.91
N ALA A 110 16.42 -3.42 7.88
CA ALA A 110 16.67 -4.06 9.16
C ALA A 110 16.93 -5.57 9.00
N ALA A 111 16.09 -6.26 8.23
CA ALA A 111 16.24 -7.69 7.96
C ALA A 111 17.57 -8.02 7.28
N LEU A 112 17.99 -7.21 6.30
CA LEU A 112 19.29 -7.32 5.64
C LEU A 112 20.45 -7.21 6.64
N TYR A 113 20.44 -6.19 7.51
CA TYR A 113 21.51 -5.97 8.48
C TYR A 113 21.59 -7.13 9.48
N LEU A 114 20.45 -7.56 10.02
CA LEU A 114 20.37 -8.68 10.97
C LEU A 114 20.85 -10.00 10.35
N ALA A 115 20.41 -10.32 9.14
CA ALA A 115 20.80 -11.53 8.45
C ALA A 115 22.30 -11.55 8.10
N ARG A 116 22.90 -10.41 7.76
CA ARG A 116 24.35 -10.29 7.53
C ARG A 116 25.17 -10.56 8.80
N GLU A 117 24.57 -10.35 9.97
CA GLU A 117 25.18 -10.69 11.28
C GLU A 117 24.82 -12.13 11.73
N GLY A 118 24.30 -12.96 10.84
CA GLY A 118 23.97 -14.36 11.11
C GLY A 118 22.67 -14.57 11.90
N LYS A 119 21.84 -13.53 12.09
CA LYS A 119 20.56 -13.70 12.77
C LYS A 119 19.51 -14.28 11.81
N LYS A 120 18.87 -15.38 12.23
CA LYS A 120 17.77 -15.98 11.50
C LYS A 120 16.57 -15.02 11.54
N THR A 121 16.25 -14.43 10.38
CA THR A 121 15.28 -13.34 10.27
C THR A 121 14.12 -13.72 9.36
N LEU A 122 12.89 -13.55 9.87
CA LEU A 122 11.64 -13.70 9.13
C LEU A 122 11.02 -12.33 8.89
N VAL A 123 10.63 -12.04 7.65
CA VAL A 123 9.79 -10.88 7.29
C VAL A 123 8.37 -11.36 7.01
N ILE A 124 7.37 -10.71 7.59
CA ILE A 124 5.94 -10.99 7.34
C ILE A 124 5.35 -9.77 6.61
N GLU A 125 4.84 -10.01 5.40
CA GLU A 125 4.25 -8.97 4.54
C GLU A 125 2.84 -9.35 4.09
N LYS A 126 1.89 -8.45 4.30
CA LYS A 126 0.50 -8.67 3.88
C LYS A 126 0.25 -8.41 2.41
N SER A 127 1.02 -7.52 1.82
CA SER A 127 0.87 -7.07 0.43
C SER A 127 2.15 -7.28 -0.39
N GLY A 128 2.31 -6.57 -1.48
CA GLY A 128 3.52 -6.62 -2.30
C GLY A 128 4.73 -6.02 -1.58
N ILE A 129 5.89 -6.62 -1.80
CA ILE A 129 7.18 -6.21 -1.22
C ILE A 129 7.48 -4.73 -1.53
N GLY A 130 8.05 -4.01 -0.55
CA GLY A 130 8.50 -2.62 -0.68
C GLY A 130 7.56 -1.59 -0.05
N GLY A 131 6.40 -2.00 0.49
CA GLY A 131 5.45 -1.08 1.14
C GLY A 131 5.04 0.08 0.23
N GLN A 132 4.84 1.28 0.78
CA GLN A 132 4.46 2.48 0.01
C GLN A 132 5.53 2.88 -1.03
N ALA A 133 6.81 2.70 -0.73
CA ALA A 133 7.87 2.98 -1.69
C ALA A 133 7.76 2.12 -2.96
N GLY A 134 7.32 0.87 -2.83
CA GLY A 134 7.20 -0.05 -3.96
C GLY A 134 6.05 0.26 -4.93
N ILE A 135 5.09 1.13 -4.58
CA ILE A 135 4.02 1.60 -5.46
C ILE A 135 4.29 3.00 -6.03
N THR A 136 5.33 3.68 -5.56
CA THR A 136 5.75 4.98 -6.08
C THR A 136 6.29 4.83 -7.50
N GLN A 137 5.88 5.68 -8.43
CA GLN A 137 6.31 5.55 -9.82
C GLN A 137 7.81 5.79 -9.95
N VAL A 138 8.30 6.91 -9.46
CA VAL A 138 9.72 7.26 -9.47
C VAL A 138 10.10 7.83 -8.11
N ILE A 139 11.15 7.29 -7.52
CA ILE A 139 11.80 7.80 -6.31
C ILE A 139 13.02 8.60 -6.75
N GLU A 140 12.94 9.92 -6.69
CA GLU A 140 14.01 10.84 -7.11
C GLU A 140 14.91 11.27 -5.93
N ASN A 141 14.44 11.07 -4.70
CA ASN A 141 15.08 11.58 -3.49
C ASN A 141 15.74 10.50 -2.61
N PHE A 142 15.98 9.31 -3.15
CA PHE A 142 16.76 8.28 -2.47
C PHE A 142 18.22 8.35 -2.94
N PRO A 143 19.20 8.63 -2.05
CA PRO A 143 20.61 8.77 -2.44
C PRO A 143 21.15 7.53 -3.14
N GLY A 144 21.89 7.74 -4.24
CA GLY A 144 22.50 6.66 -5.03
C GLY A 144 21.76 6.32 -6.32
N PHE A 145 20.68 7.05 -6.63
CA PHE A 145 19.92 6.94 -7.88
C PHE A 145 19.78 8.35 -8.50
N ASP A 146 20.76 8.77 -9.23
CA ASP A 146 20.89 10.11 -9.82
C ASP A 146 19.83 10.39 -10.90
N GLU A 147 19.38 9.37 -11.61
CA GLU A 147 18.26 9.44 -12.57
C GLU A 147 16.92 9.04 -11.96
N GLY A 148 16.89 8.81 -10.63
CA GLY A 148 15.74 8.20 -9.94
C GLY A 148 15.65 6.69 -10.17
N ILE A 149 14.71 6.06 -9.47
CA ILE A 149 14.42 4.63 -9.62
C ILE A 149 12.91 4.40 -9.48
N SER A 150 12.33 3.49 -10.25
CA SER A 150 10.94 3.11 -10.02
C SER A 150 10.79 2.42 -8.67
N GLY A 151 9.67 2.69 -7.98
CA GLY A 151 9.41 2.05 -6.68
C GLY A 151 9.39 0.53 -6.77
N ALA A 152 8.86 -0.03 -7.87
CA ALA A 152 8.82 -1.47 -8.11
C ALA A 152 10.25 -2.06 -8.18
N GLU A 153 11.14 -1.44 -8.96
CA GLU A 153 12.54 -1.87 -9.07
C GLU A 153 13.31 -1.69 -7.76
N PHE A 154 13.09 -0.58 -7.08
CA PHE A 154 13.66 -0.33 -5.75
C PHE A 154 13.28 -1.43 -4.76
N ALA A 155 11.99 -1.76 -4.67
CA ALA A 155 11.46 -2.81 -3.82
C ALA A 155 12.05 -4.19 -4.18
N GLU A 156 12.13 -4.50 -5.47
CA GLU A 156 12.71 -5.76 -5.95
C GLU A 156 14.20 -5.86 -5.57
N ARG A 157 14.98 -4.80 -5.75
CA ARG A 157 16.40 -4.75 -5.37
C ARG A 157 16.58 -4.98 -3.87
N LEU A 158 15.79 -4.31 -3.02
CA LEU A 158 15.84 -4.50 -1.57
C LEU A 158 15.46 -5.93 -1.17
N GLY A 159 14.36 -6.46 -1.70
CA GLY A 159 13.91 -7.83 -1.43
C GLY A 159 14.91 -8.89 -1.87
N ARG A 160 15.48 -8.72 -3.05
CA ARG A 160 16.52 -9.61 -3.59
C ARG A 160 17.80 -9.55 -2.76
N GLN A 161 18.20 -8.35 -2.31
CA GLN A 161 19.36 -8.19 -1.43
C GLN A 161 19.14 -8.85 -0.07
N ALA A 162 17.98 -8.72 0.53
CA ALA A 162 17.64 -9.37 1.80
C ALA A 162 17.68 -10.91 1.66
N ARG A 163 17.02 -11.45 0.63
CA ARG A 163 17.02 -12.92 0.35
C ARG A 163 18.41 -13.48 0.10
N LYS A 164 19.32 -12.74 -0.53
CA LYS A 164 20.72 -13.14 -0.76
C LYS A 164 21.44 -13.49 0.56
N PHE A 165 21.06 -12.87 1.66
CA PHE A 165 21.62 -13.12 2.99
C PHE A 165 20.77 -14.07 3.84
N GLY A 166 19.81 -14.78 3.23
CA GLY A 166 19.02 -15.80 3.91
C GLY A 166 17.79 -15.27 4.65
N VAL A 167 17.38 -14.03 4.41
CA VAL A 167 16.09 -13.52 4.93
C VAL A 167 14.95 -14.28 4.28
N GLU A 168 14.09 -14.86 5.10
CA GLU A 168 12.84 -15.45 4.65
C GLU A 168 11.73 -14.39 4.66
N ILE A 169 10.97 -14.29 3.56
CA ILE A 169 9.91 -13.31 3.39
C ILE A 169 8.60 -14.02 3.10
N LEU A 170 7.67 -13.97 4.04
CA LEU A 170 6.28 -14.38 3.80
C LEU A 170 5.53 -13.25 3.11
N GLN A 171 4.74 -13.62 2.11
CA GLN A 171 3.88 -12.72 1.36
C GLN A 171 2.41 -13.12 1.51
N ALA A 172 1.51 -12.19 1.29
CA ALA A 172 0.06 -12.40 1.50
C ALA A 172 -0.27 -12.92 2.91
N GLN A 173 0.53 -12.55 3.91
CA GLN A 173 0.35 -12.90 5.32
C GLN A 173 0.32 -11.63 6.18
N GLU A 174 -0.81 -11.38 6.82
CA GLU A 174 -0.94 -10.27 7.75
C GLU A 174 -0.64 -10.75 9.17
N ALA A 175 0.24 -10.05 9.91
CA ALA A 175 0.40 -10.24 11.33
C ALA A 175 -0.87 -9.74 12.04
N LYS A 176 -1.49 -10.60 12.86
CA LYS A 176 -2.76 -10.32 13.54
C LYS A 176 -2.57 -9.96 15.00
N ASP A 177 -1.59 -10.57 15.63
CA ASP A 177 -1.32 -10.35 17.04
C ASP A 177 0.16 -10.57 17.38
N ILE A 178 0.61 -9.93 18.47
CA ILE A 178 1.92 -10.13 19.09
C ILE A 178 1.67 -10.37 20.57
N THR A 179 2.03 -11.56 21.04
CA THR A 179 1.90 -11.94 22.45
C THR A 179 3.26 -12.29 23.04
N ARG A 180 3.50 -11.90 24.28
CA ARG A 180 4.68 -12.32 25.04
C ARG A 180 4.46 -13.71 25.60
N LYS A 181 5.37 -14.61 25.32
CA LYS A 181 5.55 -15.89 26.03
C LYS A 181 6.73 -15.73 26.98
N GLU A 182 6.97 -16.72 27.83
CA GLU A 182 8.02 -16.63 28.87
C GLU A 182 9.37 -16.17 28.32
N GLN A 183 9.84 -16.77 27.21
CA GLN A 183 11.18 -16.53 26.67
C GLN A 183 11.19 -15.89 25.27
N TYR A 184 10.05 -15.73 24.60
CA TYR A 184 9.96 -15.23 23.25
C TYR A 184 8.66 -14.47 23.00
N LEU A 185 8.61 -13.76 21.88
CA LEU A 185 7.42 -13.12 21.34
C LEU A 185 6.79 -14.04 20.30
N CYS A 186 5.48 -14.22 20.36
CA CYS A 186 4.70 -15.01 19.40
C CYS A 186 3.95 -14.07 18.48
N VAL A 187 4.15 -14.19 17.16
CA VAL A 187 3.42 -13.46 16.12
C VAL A 187 2.46 -14.40 15.44
N GLU A 188 1.17 -14.09 15.49
CA GLU A 188 0.10 -14.83 14.80
C GLU A 188 -0.17 -14.21 13.44
N THR A 189 -0.42 -15.02 12.42
CA THR A 189 -0.70 -14.57 11.05
C THR A 189 -2.13 -14.86 10.61
N SER A 190 -2.58 -14.15 9.59
CA SER A 190 -3.92 -14.35 8.97
C SER A 190 -4.13 -15.76 8.39
N GLY A 191 -3.05 -16.47 8.06
CA GLY A 191 -3.08 -17.86 7.62
C GLY A 191 -3.24 -18.89 8.75
N GLY A 192 -3.37 -18.42 10.01
CA GLY A 192 -3.52 -19.29 11.19
C GLY A 192 -2.19 -19.87 11.70
N GLU A 193 -1.06 -19.51 11.12
CA GLU A 193 0.26 -19.90 11.60
C GLU A 193 0.77 -18.93 12.68
N SER A 194 1.58 -19.46 13.58
CA SER A 194 2.26 -18.67 14.62
C SER A 194 3.76 -18.89 14.56
N TYR A 195 4.53 -17.81 14.72
CA TYR A 195 5.98 -17.82 14.69
C TYR A 195 6.54 -17.18 15.96
N GLY A 196 7.59 -17.80 16.53
CA GLY A 196 8.30 -17.29 17.69
C GLY A 196 9.53 -16.46 17.29
N GLY A 197 9.76 -15.33 17.98
CA GLY A 197 10.95 -14.49 17.80
C GLY A 197 11.48 -14.00 19.13
N MET A 198 12.81 -13.89 19.27
CA MET A 198 13.42 -13.27 20.46
C MET A 198 13.21 -11.76 20.47
N ALA A 199 13.12 -11.16 19.28
CA ALA A 199 12.73 -9.77 19.08
C ALA A 199 11.74 -9.65 17.91
N VAL A 200 10.89 -8.60 17.94
CA VAL A 200 9.96 -8.25 16.88
C VAL A 200 10.18 -6.79 16.48
N LEU A 201 10.33 -6.53 15.17
CA LEU A 201 10.38 -5.17 14.62
C LEU A 201 9.08 -4.86 13.88
N LEU A 202 8.37 -3.82 14.30
CA LEU A 202 7.28 -3.23 13.51
C LEU A 202 7.85 -2.22 12.52
N ALA A 203 7.73 -2.56 11.24
CA ALA A 203 8.06 -1.71 10.10
C ALA A 203 6.85 -1.58 9.15
N THR A 204 5.66 -1.55 9.76
CA THR A 204 4.35 -1.62 9.10
C THR A 204 3.96 -0.34 8.36
N GLY A 205 4.74 0.74 8.55
CA GLY A 205 4.52 2.02 7.89
C GLY A 205 3.24 2.72 8.33
N ALA A 206 2.68 3.51 7.42
CA ALA A 206 1.44 4.25 7.63
C ALA A 206 0.53 4.17 6.40
N SER A 207 -0.76 4.36 6.61
CA SER A 207 -1.79 4.37 5.58
C SER A 207 -2.37 5.77 5.39
N TYR A 208 -2.87 6.07 4.21
CA TYR A 208 -3.52 7.34 3.93
C TYR A 208 -4.79 7.54 4.77
N ARG A 209 -4.98 8.76 5.25
CA ARG A 209 -6.20 9.15 5.95
C ARG A 209 -7.35 9.31 4.98
N ARG A 210 -8.54 8.98 5.47
CA ARG A 210 -9.81 9.28 4.80
C ARG A 210 -10.39 10.60 5.28
N LEU A 211 -11.22 11.23 4.44
CA LEU A 211 -11.95 12.46 4.80
C LEU A 211 -13.04 12.18 5.83
N GLY A 212 -13.67 11.00 5.77
CA GLY A 212 -14.78 10.61 6.63
C GLY A 212 -16.06 11.41 6.34
N ILE A 213 -16.30 11.76 5.08
CA ILE A 213 -17.43 12.55 4.62
C ILE A 213 -18.47 11.68 3.88
N PRO A 214 -19.75 12.13 3.79
CA PRO A 214 -20.76 11.43 3.02
C PRO A 214 -20.32 11.16 1.58
N GLY A 215 -20.63 9.95 1.08
CA GLY A 215 -20.31 9.50 -0.28
C GLY A 215 -18.87 9.03 -0.50
N GLU A 216 -17.93 9.23 0.47
CA GLU A 216 -16.55 8.77 0.31
C GLU A 216 -16.47 7.25 0.17
N ASP A 217 -17.10 6.51 1.09
CA ASP A 217 -17.05 5.04 1.09
C ASP A 217 -17.72 4.41 -0.14
N ASP A 218 -18.76 5.04 -0.68
CA ASP A 218 -19.46 4.55 -1.87
C ASP A 218 -18.63 4.70 -3.15
N LEU A 219 -17.74 5.69 -3.20
CA LEU A 219 -16.96 6.04 -4.38
C LEU A 219 -15.49 5.62 -4.30
N ILE A 220 -15.02 5.10 -3.17
CA ILE A 220 -13.65 4.56 -3.04
C ILE A 220 -13.43 3.42 -4.04
N GLY A 221 -12.36 3.54 -4.83
CA GLY A 221 -12.02 2.59 -5.88
C GLY A 221 -12.85 2.73 -7.16
N ILE A 222 -13.79 3.68 -7.20
CA ILE A 222 -14.55 4.07 -8.40
C ILE A 222 -14.03 5.40 -8.93
N ASN A 223 -14.19 6.47 -8.15
CA ASN A 223 -13.70 7.82 -8.49
C ASN A 223 -12.97 8.51 -7.33
N VAL A 224 -12.90 7.91 -6.14
CA VAL A 224 -12.13 8.39 -5.00
C VAL A 224 -10.97 7.44 -4.75
N HIS A 225 -9.75 7.96 -4.81
CA HIS A 225 -8.50 7.21 -4.82
C HIS A 225 -7.51 7.75 -3.80
N PHE A 226 -6.54 6.90 -3.40
CA PHE A 226 -5.47 7.23 -2.47
C PHE A 226 -4.07 6.91 -3.04
N CYS A 227 -4.00 6.49 -4.30
CA CYS A 227 -2.76 6.13 -4.98
C CYS A 227 -2.80 6.65 -6.42
N ALA A 228 -2.07 7.71 -6.70
CA ALA A 228 -2.01 8.26 -8.07
C ALA A 228 -1.37 7.28 -9.06
N THR A 229 -0.35 6.55 -8.63
CA THR A 229 0.32 5.54 -9.47
C THR A 229 -0.60 4.38 -9.85
N CYS A 230 -1.49 3.97 -8.92
CA CYS A 230 -2.40 2.86 -9.15
C CYS A 230 -3.53 3.23 -10.12
N ASP A 231 -4.07 4.45 -9.97
CA ASP A 231 -5.36 4.82 -10.54
C ASP A 231 -5.27 5.98 -11.55
N GLY A 232 -4.14 6.70 -11.58
CA GLY A 232 -3.97 7.90 -12.41
C GLY A 232 -4.18 7.65 -13.91
N ALA A 233 -3.77 6.50 -14.41
CA ALA A 233 -3.91 6.13 -15.82
C ALA A 233 -5.39 6.06 -16.29
N PHE A 234 -6.36 5.81 -15.39
CA PHE A 234 -7.80 5.82 -15.71
C PHE A 234 -8.34 7.21 -16.04
N TYR A 235 -7.57 8.25 -15.69
CA TYR A 235 -7.93 9.67 -15.84
C TYR A 235 -7.24 10.34 -17.03
N LYS A 236 -6.76 9.56 -18.00
CA LYS A 236 -6.14 10.11 -19.22
C LYS A 236 -7.08 11.06 -19.95
N GLY A 237 -6.63 12.31 -20.10
CA GLY A 237 -7.38 13.38 -20.75
C GLY A 237 -8.56 13.95 -19.95
N LYS A 238 -8.74 13.56 -18.70
CA LYS A 238 -9.81 13.98 -17.78
C LYS A 238 -9.34 15.05 -16.80
N LYS A 239 -10.28 15.57 -15.99
CA LYS A 239 -10.01 16.51 -14.91
C LYS A 239 -10.04 15.78 -13.56
N VAL A 240 -9.02 15.96 -12.73
CA VAL A 240 -8.97 15.37 -11.41
C VAL A 240 -8.75 16.42 -10.32
N LEU A 241 -9.31 16.14 -9.15
CA LEU A 241 -9.11 16.94 -7.94
C LEU A 241 -8.15 16.18 -6.99
N VAL A 242 -7.12 16.85 -6.53
CA VAL A 242 -6.27 16.40 -5.42
C VAL A 242 -6.70 17.12 -4.16
N ILE A 243 -6.96 16.39 -3.09
CA ILE A 243 -7.31 16.93 -1.79
C ILE A 243 -6.12 16.80 -0.85
N GLY A 244 -5.55 17.93 -0.46
CA GLY A 244 -4.40 18.07 0.43
C GLY A 244 -3.24 18.84 -0.18
N GLY A 245 -2.85 19.94 0.48
CA GLY A 245 -1.78 20.87 0.07
C GLY A 245 -0.42 20.61 0.75
N GLY A 246 -0.16 19.38 1.20
CA GLY A 246 1.16 18.95 1.68
C GLY A 246 2.07 18.44 0.56
N ASN A 247 3.30 18.01 0.90
CA ASN A 247 4.25 17.46 -0.08
C ASN A 247 3.63 16.35 -0.92
N SER A 248 3.00 15.36 -0.29
CA SER A 248 2.38 14.24 -1.01
C SER A 248 1.33 14.68 -2.02
N GLY A 249 0.45 15.64 -1.65
CA GLY A 249 -0.57 16.14 -2.58
C GLY A 249 0.04 16.85 -3.79
N PHE A 250 1.16 17.57 -3.61
CA PHE A 250 1.87 18.22 -4.70
C PHE A 250 2.64 17.25 -5.57
N GLU A 251 3.40 16.31 -4.98
CA GLU A 251 4.18 15.30 -5.73
C GLU A 251 3.27 14.41 -6.57
N GLU A 252 2.23 13.86 -5.95
CA GLU A 252 1.24 13.01 -6.63
C GLU A 252 0.39 13.80 -7.64
N GLY A 253 0.07 15.08 -7.33
CA GLY A 253 -0.60 15.98 -8.25
C GLY A 253 0.23 16.25 -9.51
N ILE A 254 1.52 16.52 -9.37
CA ILE A 254 2.46 16.69 -10.50
C ILE A 254 2.50 15.40 -11.33
N PHE A 255 2.58 14.24 -10.66
CA PHE A 255 2.55 12.97 -11.37
C PHE A 255 1.26 12.76 -12.17
N LEU A 256 0.11 13.06 -11.59
CA LEU A 256 -1.19 12.95 -12.28
C LEU A 256 -1.27 13.77 -13.57
N THR A 257 -0.50 14.87 -13.70
CA THR A 257 -0.47 15.66 -14.94
C THR A 257 0.09 14.91 -16.15
N THR A 258 0.78 13.79 -15.93
CA THR A 258 1.24 12.90 -17.02
C THR A 258 0.08 12.21 -17.74
N PHE A 259 -1.07 12.11 -17.10
CA PHE A 259 -2.28 11.47 -17.63
C PHE A 259 -3.42 12.46 -17.79
N ALA A 260 -3.72 13.20 -16.71
CA ALA A 260 -4.87 14.08 -16.65
C ALA A 260 -4.67 15.36 -17.48
N LYS A 261 -5.76 15.83 -18.09
CA LYS A 261 -5.77 17.12 -18.80
C LYS A 261 -5.63 18.30 -17.83
N GLN A 262 -6.22 18.18 -16.64
CA GLN A 262 -6.24 19.20 -15.60
C GLN A 262 -6.15 18.52 -14.24
N VAL A 263 -5.28 19.02 -13.36
CA VAL A 263 -5.15 18.60 -11.97
C VAL A 263 -5.31 19.84 -11.08
N ASP A 264 -6.35 19.86 -10.26
CA ASP A 264 -6.55 20.95 -9.30
C ASP A 264 -6.27 20.42 -7.89
N ILE A 265 -5.56 21.21 -7.08
CA ILE A 265 -5.28 20.89 -5.68
C ILE A 265 -6.18 21.75 -4.80
N VAL A 266 -6.92 21.15 -3.88
CA VAL A 266 -7.67 21.84 -2.84
C VAL A 266 -7.06 21.62 -1.46
N GLU A 267 -6.86 22.70 -0.71
CA GLU A 267 -6.31 22.67 0.64
C GLU A 267 -7.31 23.27 1.64
N PHE A 268 -7.53 22.54 2.73
CA PHE A 268 -8.40 22.95 3.82
C PHE A 268 -7.88 24.19 4.58
N LEU A 269 -6.55 24.30 4.74
CA LEU A 269 -5.91 25.41 5.42
C LEU A 269 -5.83 26.66 4.54
N PRO A 270 -5.66 27.85 5.12
CA PRO A 270 -5.51 29.10 4.36
C PRO A 270 -4.21 29.15 3.54
N GLU A 271 -3.27 28.25 3.78
CA GLU A 271 -2.01 28.14 3.05
C GLU A 271 -1.57 26.67 2.91
N VAL A 272 -0.86 26.36 1.84
CA VAL A 272 -0.30 25.03 1.59
C VAL A 272 0.94 24.78 2.45
N LYS A 273 1.16 23.52 2.83
CA LYS A 273 2.33 23.08 3.61
C LYS A 273 3.40 22.37 2.77
N ALA A 274 3.20 22.31 1.46
CA ALA A 274 4.21 21.75 0.55
C ALA A 274 5.50 22.57 0.58
N SER A 275 6.63 21.90 0.33
CA SER A 275 7.96 22.54 0.24
C SER A 275 7.99 23.62 -0.84
N GLN A 276 8.90 24.58 -0.70
CA GLN A 276 9.03 25.68 -1.65
C GLN A 276 9.28 25.18 -3.06
N ILE A 277 10.16 24.19 -3.23
CA ILE A 277 10.48 23.60 -4.54
C ILE A 277 9.21 23.07 -5.24
N LEU A 278 8.37 22.36 -4.53
CA LEU A 278 7.12 21.83 -5.09
C LEU A 278 6.14 22.94 -5.44
N ARG A 279 6.01 23.95 -4.58
CA ARG A 279 5.15 25.11 -4.84
C ARG A 279 5.59 25.89 -6.08
N GLU A 280 6.89 26.12 -6.22
CA GLU A 280 7.47 26.77 -7.41
C GLU A 280 7.22 25.93 -8.66
N LYS A 281 7.49 24.62 -8.62
CA LYS A 281 7.23 23.71 -9.75
C LYS A 281 5.77 23.78 -10.22
N VAL A 282 4.81 23.67 -9.30
CA VAL A 282 3.37 23.74 -9.62
C VAL A 282 2.97 25.11 -10.16
N ALA A 283 3.56 26.21 -9.68
CA ALA A 283 3.25 27.56 -10.15
C ALA A 283 3.57 27.78 -11.64
N PHE A 284 4.48 27.01 -12.22
CA PHE A 284 4.81 27.06 -13.65
C PHE A 284 3.99 26.08 -14.51
N MET A 285 3.11 25.29 -13.92
CA MET A 285 2.33 24.29 -14.65
C MET A 285 0.96 24.84 -15.04
N GLU A 286 0.70 25.01 -16.34
CA GLU A 286 -0.54 25.57 -16.87
C GLU A 286 -1.77 24.71 -16.61
N ASN A 287 -1.57 23.40 -16.45
CA ASN A 287 -2.62 22.42 -16.21
C ASN A 287 -2.80 22.07 -14.72
N MET A 288 -2.24 22.89 -13.81
CA MET A 288 -2.45 22.76 -12.38
C MET A 288 -2.98 24.07 -11.76
N LYS A 289 -3.88 23.92 -10.80
CA LYS A 289 -4.39 25.04 -10.00
C LYS A 289 -4.42 24.65 -8.53
N VAL A 290 -4.06 25.56 -7.65
CA VAL A 290 -4.13 25.36 -6.19
C VAL A 290 -5.18 26.31 -5.62
N THR A 291 -6.12 25.76 -4.87
CA THR A 291 -7.18 26.50 -4.17
C THR A 291 -7.07 26.19 -2.68
N VAL A 292 -6.84 27.20 -1.88
CA VAL A 292 -6.69 27.09 -0.41
C VAL A 292 -7.97 27.50 0.32
N ASN A 293 -8.03 27.18 1.62
CA ASN A 293 -9.14 27.58 2.51
C ASN A 293 -10.49 27.03 2.07
N HIS A 294 -10.51 25.83 1.45
CA HIS A 294 -11.73 25.17 1.01
C HIS A 294 -11.86 23.79 1.63
N ALA A 295 -13.04 23.46 2.12
CA ALA A 295 -13.35 22.16 2.72
C ALA A 295 -14.23 21.33 1.79
N VAL A 296 -13.78 20.12 1.42
CA VAL A 296 -14.64 19.12 0.77
C VAL A 296 -15.57 18.55 1.84
N LYS A 297 -16.87 18.60 1.59
CA LYS A 297 -17.93 18.23 2.56
C LYS A 297 -18.68 16.97 2.21
N GLU A 298 -18.80 16.64 0.92
CA GLU A 298 -19.59 15.52 0.43
C GLU A 298 -19.14 15.14 -0.99
N PHE A 299 -19.13 13.85 -1.30
CA PHE A 299 -19.11 13.37 -2.67
C PHE A 299 -20.50 12.89 -3.04
N ARG A 300 -21.03 13.36 -4.17
CA ARG A 300 -22.34 12.96 -4.69
C ARG A 300 -22.17 12.01 -5.86
N GLY A 301 -23.05 11.04 -5.89
CA GLY A 301 -23.05 9.95 -6.85
C GLY A 301 -23.00 8.59 -6.15
N LYS A 302 -23.40 7.54 -6.86
CA LYS A 302 -23.43 6.18 -6.30
C LYS A 302 -22.55 5.20 -7.08
N ASN A 303 -22.60 5.24 -8.39
CA ASN A 303 -21.81 4.39 -9.28
C ASN A 303 -20.73 5.18 -10.02
N GLU A 304 -20.82 6.49 -9.98
CA GLU A 304 -19.86 7.44 -10.51
C GLU A 304 -19.93 8.74 -9.70
N LEU A 305 -18.87 9.53 -9.76
CA LEU A 305 -18.81 10.84 -9.12
C LEU A 305 -19.58 11.86 -9.97
N GLU A 306 -20.68 12.37 -9.43
CA GLU A 306 -21.54 13.36 -10.11
C GLU A 306 -21.16 14.80 -9.71
N ALA A 307 -20.83 15.02 -8.44
CA ALA A 307 -20.44 16.32 -7.93
C ALA A 307 -19.63 16.21 -6.62
N ILE A 308 -18.84 17.23 -6.35
CA ILE A 308 -18.09 17.43 -5.10
C ILE A 308 -18.63 18.69 -4.43
N VAL A 309 -19.18 18.55 -3.23
CA VAL A 309 -19.64 19.68 -2.44
C VAL A 309 -18.47 20.29 -1.69
N VAL A 310 -18.19 21.55 -1.94
CA VAL A 310 -17.04 22.27 -1.38
C VAL A 310 -17.52 23.56 -0.73
N GLU A 311 -17.03 23.81 0.49
CA GLU A 311 -17.27 25.04 1.26
C GLU A 311 -16.04 25.95 1.15
N ASP A 312 -16.23 27.18 0.72
CA ASP A 312 -15.26 28.26 0.93
C ASP A 312 -15.30 28.65 2.41
N ARG A 313 -14.25 28.32 3.15
CA ARG A 313 -14.18 28.54 4.61
C ARG A 313 -14.04 30.02 5.02
N ALA A 314 -13.72 30.92 4.09
CA ALA A 314 -13.67 32.34 4.36
C ALA A 314 -15.07 32.98 4.34
N THR A 315 -15.93 32.49 3.45
CA THR A 315 -17.28 33.10 3.22
C THR A 315 -18.42 32.22 3.74
N GLY A 316 -18.19 30.93 3.93
CA GLY A 316 -19.20 29.90 4.19
C GLY A 316 -20.01 29.52 2.94
N GLU A 317 -19.65 30.01 1.77
CA GLU A 317 -20.34 29.69 0.52
C GLU A 317 -20.10 28.24 0.13
N ILE A 318 -21.17 27.52 -0.19
CA ILE A 318 -21.10 26.12 -0.66
C ILE A 318 -21.28 26.10 -2.16
N LYS A 319 -20.35 25.39 -2.84
CA LYS A 319 -20.36 25.23 -4.30
C LYS A 319 -20.29 23.75 -4.67
N GLU A 320 -20.84 23.41 -5.82
CA GLU A 320 -20.64 22.11 -6.44
C GLU A 320 -19.53 22.21 -7.49
N TRP A 321 -18.51 21.36 -7.33
CA TRP A 321 -17.43 21.20 -8.31
C TRP A 321 -17.62 19.90 -9.10
N LYS A 322 -17.19 19.91 -10.35
CA LYS A 322 -17.25 18.74 -11.24
C LYS A 322 -15.87 18.34 -11.66
N TYR A 323 -15.50 17.11 -11.30
CA TYR A 323 -14.27 16.42 -11.67
C TYR A 323 -14.59 14.98 -12.02
N ASP A 324 -13.76 14.37 -12.86
CA ASP A 324 -13.92 12.97 -13.25
C ASP A 324 -13.41 12.01 -12.15
N GLY A 325 -12.51 12.47 -11.27
CA GLY A 325 -11.98 11.70 -10.16
C GLY A 325 -11.33 12.56 -9.08
N VAL A 326 -11.13 11.97 -7.93
CA VAL A 326 -10.56 12.60 -6.73
C VAL A 326 -9.43 11.74 -6.19
N PHE A 327 -8.33 12.37 -5.81
CA PHE A 327 -7.20 11.76 -5.13
C PHE A 327 -6.99 12.42 -3.77
N VAL A 328 -7.01 11.62 -2.68
CA VAL A 328 -7.00 12.14 -1.31
C VAL A 328 -5.64 11.94 -0.66
N PHE A 329 -4.95 13.06 -0.35
CA PHE A 329 -3.62 13.07 0.27
C PHE A 329 -3.57 14.00 1.49
N ILE A 330 -4.38 13.68 2.52
CA ILE A 330 -4.55 14.52 3.75
C ILE A 330 -3.76 14.00 4.95
N GLY A 331 -2.72 13.25 4.71
CA GLY A 331 -1.86 12.71 5.74
C GLY A 331 -1.98 11.21 5.94
N LEU A 332 -1.31 10.74 6.99
CA LEU A 332 -1.10 9.34 7.25
C LEU A 332 -1.70 8.92 8.59
N THR A 333 -2.13 7.67 8.66
CA THR A 333 -2.48 6.96 9.89
C THR A 333 -1.47 5.82 10.07
N PRO A 334 -0.76 5.76 11.22
CA PRO A 334 0.21 4.69 11.44
C PRO A 334 -0.46 3.32 11.51
N ASN A 335 0.19 2.32 10.93
CA ASN A 335 -0.26 0.92 11.01
C ASN A 335 0.23 0.26 12.32
N SER A 336 -0.09 0.87 13.45
CA SER A 336 0.36 0.52 14.80
C SER A 336 -0.61 -0.35 15.59
N GLY A 337 -1.71 -0.80 14.97
CA GLY A 337 -2.79 -1.53 15.64
C GLY A 337 -2.34 -2.76 16.43
N LEU A 338 -1.26 -3.44 16.02
CA LEU A 338 -0.66 -4.59 16.73
C LEU A 338 -0.16 -4.23 18.13
N LEU A 339 0.16 -2.96 18.41
CA LEU A 339 0.64 -2.47 19.69
C LEU A 339 -0.39 -1.63 20.45
N LYS A 340 -1.62 -1.55 19.95
CA LYS A 340 -2.70 -0.89 20.69
C LYS A 340 -2.84 -1.58 22.06
N ASP A 341 -2.87 -0.77 23.11
CA ASP A 341 -2.96 -1.22 24.51
C ASP A 341 -1.77 -2.08 25.00
N LYS A 342 -0.68 -2.20 24.21
CA LYS A 342 0.52 -2.99 24.54
C LYS A 342 1.79 -2.15 24.64
N ALA A 343 1.82 -1.00 23.98
CA ALA A 343 2.93 -0.06 24.02
C ALA A 343 2.43 1.39 23.94
N ASN A 344 3.31 2.34 24.30
CA ASN A 344 2.97 3.75 24.20
C ASN A 344 2.86 4.18 22.75
N LEU A 345 1.75 4.85 22.46
CA LEU A 345 1.48 5.53 21.20
C LEU A 345 1.29 7.03 21.47
N ASP A 346 1.70 7.87 20.54
CA ASP A 346 1.42 9.29 20.63
C ASP A 346 -0.08 9.58 20.38
N LYS A 347 -0.49 10.84 20.51
CA LYS A 347 -1.90 11.26 20.29
C LYS A 347 -2.45 11.00 18.88
N TRP A 348 -1.60 10.71 17.91
CA TRP A 348 -1.99 10.35 16.54
C TRP A 348 -1.88 8.85 16.24
N GLY A 349 -1.44 8.06 17.24
CA GLY A 349 -1.30 6.62 17.16
C GLY A 349 0.06 6.12 16.67
N PHE A 350 1.06 6.99 16.48
CA PHE A 350 2.43 6.57 16.14
C PHE A 350 3.13 5.96 17.35
N ILE A 351 3.97 4.94 17.11
CA ILE A 351 4.69 4.23 18.17
C ILE A 351 5.80 5.12 18.74
N GLU A 352 5.73 5.40 20.03
CA GLU A 352 6.80 6.06 20.76
C GLU A 352 7.96 5.09 21.01
N THR A 353 9.19 5.52 20.73
CA THR A 353 10.37 4.67 20.91
C THR A 353 11.51 5.42 21.59
N LYS A 354 12.34 4.66 22.31
CA LYS A 354 13.64 5.11 22.78
C LYS A 354 14.70 4.22 22.15
N ALA A 355 15.62 4.79 21.37
CA ALA A 355 16.61 4.02 20.59
C ALA A 355 15.95 2.87 19.79
N MET A 356 14.88 3.17 19.05
CA MET A 356 14.07 2.24 18.26
C MET A 356 13.25 1.21 19.07
N GLN A 357 13.45 1.07 20.36
CA GLN A 357 12.70 0.14 21.21
C GLN A 357 11.40 0.79 21.70
N SER A 358 10.28 0.08 21.60
CA SER A 358 8.99 0.48 22.18
C SER A 358 8.97 0.22 23.70
N THR A 359 7.88 0.60 24.37
CA THR A 359 7.69 0.27 25.79
C THR A 359 7.35 -1.20 26.03
N MET A 360 6.96 -1.96 24.99
CA MET A 360 6.83 -3.42 25.07
C MET A 360 8.21 -4.06 24.88
N GLU A 361 8.69 -4.78 25.89
CA GLU A 361 10.02 -5.37 25.86
C GLU A 361 10.22 -6.34 24.70
N GLY A 362 11.37 -6.23 24.01
CA GLY A 362 11.71 -7.04 22.84
C GLY A 362 11.00 -6.60 21.56
N VAL A 363 10.15 -5.56 21.62
CA VAL A 363 9.46 -5.00 20.47
C VAL A 363 10.06 -3.66 20.09
N PHE A 364 10.41 -3.54 18.80
CA PHE A 364 11.04 -2.37 18.19
C PHE A 364 10.15 -1.80 17.11
N ALA A 365 10.36 -0.55 16.72
CA ALA A 365 9.67 0.08 15.61
C ALA A 365 10.62 0.94 14.78
N ALA A 366 10.42 0.96 13.45
CA ALA A 366 11.19 1.78 12.51
C ALA A 366 10.34 2.20 11.30
N GLY A 367 10.69 3.32 10.69
CA GLY A 367 9.99 3.90 9.57
C GLY A 367 8.70 4.62 9.97
N ASP A 368 7.79 4.80 9.02
CA ASP A 368 6.65 5.71 9.12
C ASP A 368 5.64 5.37 10.24
N VAL A 369 5.67 4.17 10.77
CA VAL A 369 4.85 3.76 11.93
C VAL A 369 5.30 4.40 13.25
N ARG A 370 6.55 4.86 13.31
CA ARG A 370 7.18 5.42 14.50
C ARG A 370 6.89 6.92 14.64
N ALA A 371 6.70 7.39 15.87
CA ALA A 371 6.71 8.82 16.19
C ALA A 371 8.08 9.43 15.81
N ASP A 372 8.09 10.70 15.46
CA ASP A 372 9.27 11.47 15.04
C ASP A 372 10.02 10.93 13.81
N SER A 373 9.48 9.96 13.08
CA SER A 373 10.01 9.55 11.78
C SER A 373 9.79 10.64 10.73
N THR A 374 10.76 10.83 9.82
CA THR A 374 10.70 11.85 8.77
C THR A 374 9.70 11.51 7.66
N LYS A 375 9.17 10.28 7.61
CA LYS A 375 8.22 9.80 6.58
C LYS A 375 8.80 9.90 5.15
N GLN A 376 10.08 9.52 4.99
CA GLN A 376 10.79 9.43 3.72
C GLN A 376 11.45 8.05 3.57
N ALA A 377 11.56 7.55 2.34
CA ALA A 377 12.13 6.23 2.07
C ALA A 377 13.57 6.09 2.58
N ALA A 378 14.40 7.12 2.38
CA ALA A 378 15.79 7.14 2.85
C ALA A 378 15.88 7.16 4.38
N SER A 379 15.03 7.96 5.05
CA SER A 379 14.91 7.96 6.51
C SER A 379 14.46 6.61 7.04
N ALA A 380 13.45 6.00 6.44
CA ALA A 380 12.95 4.69 6.81
C ALA A 380 14.04 3.60 6.70
N ALA A 381 14.85 3.62 5.64
CA ALA A 381 15.99 2.71 5.50
C ALA A 381 17.04 2.94 6.59
N GLY A 382 17.38 4.21 6.89
CA GLY A 382 18.29 4.57 7.98
C GLY A 382 17.78 4.13 9.36
N GLU A 383 16.49 4.32 9.62
CA GLU A 383 15.84 3.84 10.84
C GLU A 383 15.85 2.31 10.93
N GLY A 384 15.66 1.59 9.81
CA GLY A 384 15.78 0.14 9.73
C GLY A 384 17.18 -0.34 10.14
N ALA A 385 18.23 0.30 9.65
CA ALA A 385 19.62 0.01 10.06
C ALA A 385 19.85 0.27 11.55
N SER A 386 19.34 1.39 12.06
CA SER A 386 19.42 1.73 13.48
C SER A 386 18.68 0.73 14.36
N ALA A 387 17.49 0.29 13.93
CA ALA A 387 16.71 -0.73 14.62
C ALA A 387 17.43 -2.09 14.66
N ALA A 388 18.09 -2.47 13.57
CA ALA A 388 18.88 -3.71 13.53
C ALA A 388 20.00 -3.70 14.54
N ILE A 389 20.72 -2.58 14.69
CA ILE A 389 21.77 -2.40 15.70
C ILE A 389 21.19 -2.50 17.11
N ALA A 390 20.08 -1.79 17.38
CA ALA A 390 19.42 -1.84 18.68
C ALA A 390 18.92 -3.25 19.05
N ILE A 391 18.37 -3.97 18.08
CA ILE A 391 17.93 -5.36 18.24
C ILE A 391 19.13 -6.27 18.54
N ARG A 392 20.24 -6.14 17.82
CA ARG A 392 21.46 -6.89 18.07
C ARG A 392 21.95 -6.70 19.53
N GLU A 393 22.01 -5.46 19.99
CA GLU A 393 22.42 -5.15 21.35
C GLU A 393 21.46 -5.75 22.40
N TYR A 394 20.15 -5.71 22.11
CA TYR A 394 19.14 -6.37 22.93
C TYR A 394 19.36 -7.89 22.99
N LEU A 395 19.52 -8.54 21.83
CA LEU A 395 19.73 -10.00 21.75
C LEU A 395 21.01 -10.44 22.48
N ASN A 396 22.10 -9.66 22.36
CA ASN A 396 23.33 -9.95 23.09
C ASN A 396 23.15 -9.85 24.63
N ARG A 397 22.29 -8.95 25.09
CA ARG A 397 22.00 -8.78 26.51
C ARG A 397 21.16 -9.92 27.10
N ILE A 398 20.20 -10.46 26.33
CA ILE A 398 19.32 -11.53 26.82
C ILE A 398 19.85 -12.94 26.54
N GLY A 399 20.82 -13.09 25.68
CA GLY A 399 21.46 -14.38 25.33
C GLY A 399 22.83 -14.61 26.01
N GLY A 400 23.28 -13.66 26.87
CA GLY A 400 24.54 -13.71 27.58
C GLY A 400 24.40 -14.29 29.01
#